data_74bdeda7bcbe5def685da0df32f029db
#
_entry.id   74bdeda7bcbe5def685da0df32f029db
#
_cell.length_a   1.000
_cell.length_b   1.000
_cell.length_c   1.000
_cell.angle_alpha   90.00
_cell.angle_beta   90.00
_cell.angle_gamma   90.00
#
_symmetry.space_group_name_H-M   'P 1'
#
loop_
_entity.id
_entity.type
_entity.pdbx_description
1 polymer ?
#
loop_
_entity_poly.entity_id
_entity_poly.type
_entity_poly.pdbx_seq_one_letter_code
_entity_poly.pdbx_strand_id
1 'polypeptide(L)'
;MTETVKKQPLLSGLLILFLAAMILANVGNNMFDGLLPLYLKDLDASIPQIGLFFTLAQIAPLLLQILGGWISDSLGRLRAIAIGSVFGVIGFIPLILADTWHWILLSVAVGSVARALVGPSFDAFIAEHSSESNRGKVYGVS
;
A
#
# COMPACT_ATOMS: atom_id res chain seq x y z
N MET A 1 -38.08 12.14 30.78
CA MET A 1 -37.53 12.53 29.47
C MET A 1 -36.41 11.56 29.18
N THR A 2 -36.71 10.50 28.43
CA THR A 2 -35.72 9.49 28.00
C THR A 2 -35.15 9.96 26.66
N GLU A 3 -33.94 10.51 26.68
CA GLU A 3 -33.22 10.79 25.44
C GLU A 3 -32.90 9.45 24.76
N THR A 4 -33.54 9.20 23.63
CA THR A 4 -33.19 8.12 22.73
C THR A 4 -31.82 8.45 22.12
N VAL A 5 -30.77 7.87 22.67
CA VAL A 5 -29.42 7.88 22.09
C VAL A 5 -29.53 7.22 20.71
N LYS A 6 -29.56 8.05 19.67
CA LYS A 6 -29.52 7.61 18.27
C LYS A 6 -28.20 6.85 18.08
N LYS A 7 -28.27 5.52 18.05
CA LYS A 7 -27.14 4.65 17.69
C LYS A 7 -26.70 5.05 16.28
N GLN A 8 -25.63 5.84 16.18
CA GLN A 8 -24.98 6.08 14.89
C GLN A 8 -24.46 4.72 14.37
N PRO A 9 -24.61 4.43 13.08
CA PRO A 9 -24.07 3.19 12.52
C PRO A 9 -22.58 3.16 12.79
N LEU A 10 -22.09 2.02 13.31
CA LEU A 10 -20.71 1.80 13.75
C LEU A 10 -19.67 2.08 12.65
N LEU A 11 -20.10 2.05 11.40
CA LEU A 11 -19.28 2.32 10.21
C LEU A 11 -20.12 3.17 9.25
N SER A 12 -19.61 4.32 8.83
CA SER A 12 -20.22 5.08 7.74
C SER A 12 -20.15 4.27 6.44
N GLY A 13 -21.14 4.40 5.54
CA GLY A 13 -21.14 3.68 4.26
C GLY A 13 -19.85 3.92 3.45
N LEU A 14 -19.25 5.10 3.57
CA LEU A 14 -17.98 5.44 2.97
C LEU A 14 -16.82 4.58 3.54
N LEU A 15 -16.81 4.36 4.84
CA LEU A 15 -15.78 3.55 5.50
C LEU A 15 -15.89 2.07 5.11
N ILE A 16 -17.11 1.55 4.96
CA ILE A 16 -17.34 0.18 4.47
C ILE A 16 -16.82 0.00 3.05
N LEU A 17 -17.16 0.94 2.15
CA LEU A 17 -16.69 0.92 0.76
C LEU A 17 -15.16 0.95 0.69
N PHE A 18 -14.57 1.77 1.52
CA PHE A 18 -13.13 1.94 1.63
C PHE A 18 -12.43 0.67 2.13
N LEU A 19 -12.92 0.05 3.21
CA LEU A 19 -12.41 -1.22 3.72
C LEU A 19 -12.54 -2.35 2.69
N ALA A 20 -13.67 -2.42 1.98
CA ALA A 20 -13.87 -3.40 0.92
C ALA A 20 -12.85 -3.21 -0.23
N ALA A 21 -12.62 -1.98 -0.67
CA ALA A 21 -11.61 -1.67 -1.68
C ALA A 21 -10.20 -2.04 -1.21
N MET A 22 -9.90 -1.80 0.06
CA MET A 22 -8.61 -2.15 0.66
C MET A 22 -8.38 -3.67 0.73
N ILE A 23 -9.40 -4.44 1.16
CA ILE A 23 -9.33 -5.91 1.16
C ILE A 23 -9.07 -6.42 -0.26
N LEU A 24 -9.78 -5.89 -1.25
CA LEU A 24 -9.61 -6.30 -2.66
C LEU A 24 -8.19 -6.01 -3.17
N ALA A 25 -7.65 -4.83 -2.85
CA ALA A 25 -6.29 -4.45 -3.19
C ALA A 25 -5.25 -5.34 -2.51
N ASN A 26 -5.44 -5.68 -1.23
CA ASN A 26 -4.55 -6.59 -0.49
C ASN A 26 -4.55 -8.00 -1.06
N VAL A 27 -5.71 -8.55 -1.44
CA VAL A 27 -5.79 -9.87 -2.10
C VAL A 27 -4.96 -9.87 -3.38
N GLY A 28 -5.11 -8.84 -4.24
CA GLY A 28 -4.34 -8.73 -5.47
C GLY A 28 -2.82 -8.67 -5.23
N ASN A 29 -2.39 -7.85 -4.28
CA ASN A 29 -0.97 -7.73 -3.94
C ASN A 29 -0.38 -9.04 -3.38
N ASN A 30 -1.07 -9.71 -2.46
CA ASN A 30 -0.59 -10.96 -1.88
C ASN A 30 -0.50 -12.10 -2.92
N MET A 31 -1.43 -12.16 -3.87
CA MET A 31 -1.35 -13.12 -4.98
C MET A 31 -0.11 -12.85 -5.85
N PHE A 32 0.15 -11.59 -6.17
CA PHE A 32 1.32 -11.21 -6.95
C PHE A 32 2.62 -11.56 -6.24
N ASP A 33 2.76 -11.22 -4.96
CA ASP A 33 3.97 -11.49 -4.17
C ASP A 33 4.27 -12.99 -4.09
N GLY A 34 3.25 -13.84 -4.01
CA GLY A 34 3.41 -15.30 -4.01
C GLY A 34 3.89 -15.88 -5.36
N LEU A 35 3.52 -15.26 -6.47
CA LEU A 35 3.91 -15.70 -7.81
C LEU A 35 5.22 -15.07 -8.29
N LEU A 36 5.69 -14.00 -7.65
CA LEU A 36 6.85 -13.24 -8.06
C LEU A 36 8.14 -14.06 -8.20
N PRO A 37 8.50 -15.01 -7.30
CA PRO A 37 9.68 -15.84 -7.48
C PRO A 37 9.62 -16.74 -8.73
N LEU A 38 8.44 -17.25 -9.07
CA LEU A 38 8.22 -18.04 -10.28
C LEU A 38 8.37 -17.17 -11.52
N TYR A 39 7.80 -15.98 -11.52
CA TYR A 39 7.90 -15.04 -12.63
C TYR A 39 9.35 -14.57 -12.86
N LEU A 40 10.12 -14.32 -11.79
CA LEU A 40 11.55 -14.01 -11.90
C LEU A 40 12.33 -15.16 -12.53
N LYS A 41 11.98 -16.41 -12.19
CA LYS A 41 12.59 -17.60 -12.79
C LYS A 41 12.27 -17.75 -14.28
N ASP A 42 11.04 -17.42 -14.69
CA ASP A 42 10.61 -17.44 -16.09
C ASP A 42 11.33 -16.35 -16.92
N LEU A 43 11.85 -15.31 -16.27
CA LEU A 43 12.71 -14.28 -16.87
C LEU A 43 14.20 -14.61 -16.77
N ASP A 44 14.56 -15.90 -16.68
CA ASP A 44 15.92 -16.41 -16.62
C ASP A 44 16.76 -15.92 -15.42
N ALA A 45 16.12 -15.46 -14.35
CA ALA A 45 16.83 -15.09 -13.13
C ALA A 45 17.34 -16.34 -12.40
N SER A 46 18.64 -16.38 -12.12
CA SER A 46 19.25 -17.42 -11.28
C SER A 46 18.81 -17.30 -9.81
N ILE A 47 18.90 -18.39 -9.05
CA ILE A 47 18.55 -18.41 -7.62
C ILE A 47 19.25 -17.30 -6.82
N PRO A 48 20.57 -17.04 -6.99
CA PRO A 48 21.22 -15.92 -6.32
C PRO A 48 20.66 -14.54 -6.72
N GLN A 49 20.29 -14.36 -7.99
CA GLN A 49 19.67 -13.12 -8.47
C GLN A 49 18.28 -12.91 -7.89
N ILE A 50 17.49 -13.95 -7.72
CA ILE A 50 16.20 -13.90 -7.03
C ILE A 50 16.39 -13.47 -5.56
N GLY A 51 17.38 -14.06 -4.87
CA GLY A 51 17.73 -13.65 -3.50
C GLY A 51 18.16 -12.18 -3.41
N LEU A 52 19.00 -11.74 -4.33
CA LEU A 52 19.44 -10.34 -4.44
C LEU A 52 18.24 -9.41 -4.71
N PHE A 53 17.36 -9.80 -5.61
CA PHE A 53 16.13 -9.06 -5.92
C PHE A 53 15.30 -8.80 -4.66
N PHE A 54 14.98 -9.84 -3.88
CA PHE A 54 14.19 -9.68 -2.65
C PHE A 54 14.92 -8.84 -1.60
N THR A 55 16.24 -8.94 -1.51
CA THR A 55 17.02 -8.09 -0.61
C THR A 55 16.92 -6.62 -1.01
N LEU A 56 17.12 -6.29 -2.27
CA LEU A 56 17.03 -4.91 -2.78
C LEU A 56 15.59 -4.38 -2.71
N ALA A 57 14.59 -5.22 -2.98
CA ALA A 57 13.18 -4.87 -2.91
C ALA A 57 12.73 -4.46 -1.50
N GLN A 58 13.41 -4.92 -0.45
CA GLN A 58 13.12 -4.52 0.93
C GLN A 58 13.85 -3.24 1.36
N ILE A 59 15.02 -2.97 0.79
CA ILE A 59 15.81 -1.79 1.15
C ILE A 59 15.13 -0.49 0.69
N ALA A 60 14.61 -0.46 -0.54
CA ALA A 60 13.99 0.74 -1.10
C ALA A 60 12.78 1.25 -0.28
N PRO A 61 11.81 0.40 0.13
CA PRO A 61 10.72 0.84 1.02
C PRO A 61 11.21 1.35 2.36
N LEU A 62 12.20 0.73 2.98
CA LEU A 62 12.74 1.14 4.27
C LEU A 62 13.33 2.56 4.22
N LEU A 63 14.12 2.85 3.20
CA LEU A 63 14.73 4.18 3.03
C LEU A 63 13.67 5.26 2.71
N LEU A 64 12.68 4.91 1.88
CA LEU A 64 11.66 5.85 1.46
C LEU A 64 10.59 6.09 2.53
N GLN A 65 10.38 5.17 3.47
CA GLN A 65 9.33 5.28 4.49
C GLN A 65 9.52 6.49 5.40
N ILE A 66 10.77 6.80 5.76
CA ILE A 66 11.11 7.98 6.57
C ILE A 66 10.78 9.27 5.79
N LEU A 67 11.18 9.32 4.52
CA LEU A 67 10.92 10.47 3.65
C LEU A 67 9.43 10.61 3.33
N GLY A 68 8.73 9.49 3.14
CA GLY A 68 7.31 9.46 2.82
C GLY A 68 6.43 10.03 3.93
N GLY A 69 6.74 9.74 5.19
CA GLY A 69 6.06 10.33 6.35
C GLY A 69 6.21 11.86 6.36
N TRP A 70 7.43 12.37 6.22
CA TRP A 70 7.70 13.82 6.19
C TRP A 70 7.01 14.53 5.01
N ILE A 71 7.03 13.91 3.82
CA ILE A 71 6.34 14.44 2.63
C ILE A 71 4.82 14.46 2.85
N SER A 72 4.26 13.38 3.42
CA SER A 72 2.84 13.28 3.74
C SER A 72 2.37 14.39 4.68
N ASP A 73 3.14 14.68 5.71
CA ASP A 73 2.81 15.73 6.67
C ASP A 73 2.89 17.13 6.03
N SER A 74 3.84 17.37 5.09
CA SER A 74 4.03 18.65 4.43
C SER A 74 3.01 18.94 3.32
N LEU A 75 2.65 17.94 2.52
CA LEU A 75 1.72 18.08 1.39
C LEU A 75 0.25 17.95 1.80
N GLY A 76 -0.01 17.37 2.96
CA GLY A 76 -1.33 16.95 3.40
C GLY A 76 -1.69 15.55 2.90
N ARG A 77 -2.38 14.78 3.76
CA ARG A 77 -2.59 13.33 3.63
C ARG A 77 -3.30 12.92 2.35
N LEU A 78 -4.39 13.59 1.96
CA LEU A 78 -5.13 13.26 0.74
C LEU A 78 -4.30 13.49 -0.54
N ARG A 79 -3.46 14.52 -0.56
CA ARG A 79 -2.57 14.79 -1.69
C ARG A 79 -1.45 13.75 -1.77
N ALA A 80 -0.89 13.37 -0.63
CA ALA A 80 0.13 12.33 -0.57
C ALA A 80 -0.42 10.98 -1.05
N ILE A 81 -1.66 10.62 -0.66
CA ILE A 81 -2.35 9.42 -1.16
C ILE A 81 -2.57 9.52 -2.67
N ALA A 82 -3.05 10.64 -3.19
CA ALA A 82 -3.30 10.82 -4.62
C ALA A 82 -2.00 10.68 -5.43
N ILE A 83 -0.92 11.35 -5.02
CA ILE A 83 0.39 11.27 -5.68
C ILE A 83 0.94 9.85 -5.60
N GLY A 84 0.90 9.23 -4.42
CA GLY A 84 1.36 7.86 -4.23
C GLY A 84 0.57 6.86 -5.08
N SER A 85 -0.74 7.04 -5.24
CA SER A 85 -1.57 6.19 -6.11
C SER A 85 -1.17 6.31 -7.58
N VAL A 86 -0.83 7.51 -8.05
CA VAL A 86 -0.29 7.71 -9.42
C VAL A 86 1.03 6.96 -9.60
N PHE A 87 1.96 7.06 -8.65
CA PHE A 87 3.20 6.27 -8.67
C PHE A 87 2.93 4.77 -8.61
N GLY A 88 1.91 4.34 -7.87
CA GLY A 88 1.47 2.95 -7.83
C GLY A 88 1.05 2.44 -9.22
N VAL A 89 0.25 3.20 -9.95
CA VAL A 89 -0.17 2.86 -11.32
C VAL A 89 1.02 2.87 -12.28
N ILE A 90 1.88 3.90 -12.22
CA ILE A 90 3.09 4.00 -13.07
C ILE A 90 4.03 2.82 -12.80
N GLY A 91 4.11 2.34 -11.56
CA GLY A 91 4.92 1.19 -11.17
C GLY A 91 4.56 -0.11 -11.91
N PHE A 92 3.35 -0.25 -12.42
CA PHE A 92 2.96 -1.43 -13.22
C PHE A 92 3.48 -1.37 -14.67
N ILE A 93 3.86 -0.19 -15.19
CA ILE A 93 4.34 -0.06 -16.57
C ILE A 93 5.61 -0.90 -16.82
N PRO A 94 6.67 -0.80 -15.99
CA PRO A 94 7.86 -1.65 -16.17
C PRO A 94 7.54 -3.15 -16.03
N LEU A 95 6.54 -3.51 -15.20
CA LEU A 95 6.13 -4.90 -15.04
C LEU A 95 5.51 -5.48 -16.32
N ILE A 96 4.68 -4.68 -17.02
CA ILE A 96 4.04 -5.09 -18.29
C ILE A 96 5.07 -5.20 -19.40
N LEU A 97 6.11 -4.36 -19.39
CA LEU A 97 7.18 -4.31 -20.39
C LEU A 97 8.38 -5.20 -20.04
N ALA A 98 8.25 -6.04 -19.01
CA ALA A 98 9.37 -6.80 -18.46
C ALA A 98 9.82 -7.92 -19.41
N ASP A 99 10.94 -7.71 -20.10
CA ASP A 99 11.68 -8.74 -20.83
C ASP A 99 12.77 -9.39 -19.97
N THR A 100 13.16 -8.76 -18.86
CA THR A 100 14.18 -9.21 -17.93
C THR A 100 13.80 -8.90 -16.49
N TRP A 101 14.36 -9.64 -15.53
CA TRP A 101 14.08 -9.42 -14.11
C TRP A 101 14.44 -8.01 -13.59
N HIS A 102 15.31 -7.27 -14.28
CA HIS A 102 15.67 -5.89 -13.93
C HIS A 102 14.47 -4.92 -14.06
N TRP A 103 13.59 -5.15 -15.03
CA TRP A 103 12.36 -4.35 -15.18
C TRP A 103 11.42 -4.53 -14.00
N ILE A 104 11.38 -5.73 -13.43
CA ILE A 104 10.58 -5.98 -12.23
C ILE A 104 11.16 -5.24 -11.04
N LEU A 105 12.50 -5.20 -10.92
CA LEU A 105 13.17 -4.43 -9.87
C LEU A 105 12.85 -2.92 -9.98
N LEU A 106 12.83 -2.38 -11.20
CA LEU A 106 12.40 -1.00 -11.46
C LEU A 106 10.92 -0.78 -11.07
N SER A 107 10.04 -1.71 -11.41
CA SER A 107 8.63 -1.70 -10.99
C SER A 107 8.49 -1.64 -9.48
N VAL A 108 9.21 -2.49 -8.75
CA VAL A 108 9.22 -2.51 -7.29
C VAL A 108 9.79 -1.21 -6.71
N ALA A 109 10.85 -0.65 -7.29
CA ALA A 109 11.41 0.63 -6.84
C ALA A 109 10.41 1.78 -6.98
N VAL A 110 9.74 1.90 -8.13
CA VAL A 110 8.69 2.91 -8.36
C VAL A 110 7.50 2.68 -7.43
N GLY A 111 7.05 1.43 -7.28
CA GLY A 111 5.97 1.05 -6.37
C GLY A 111 6.30 1.33 -4.89
N SER A 112 7.59 1.31 -4.52
CA SER A 112 8.04 1.64 -3.16
C SER A 112 7.79 3.11 -2.82
N VAL A 113 7.85 4.03 -3.79
CA VAL A 113 7.47 5.44 -3.61
C VAL A 113 5.99 5.53 -3.27
N ALA A 114 5.15 4.78 -3.98
CA ALA A 114 3.72 4.72 -3.69
C ALA A 114 3.45 4.22 -2.25
N ARG A 115 4.08 3.12 -1.85
CA ARG A 115 3.93 2.57 -0.48
C ARG A 115 4.39 3.54 0.59
N ALA A 116 5.50 4.24 0.36
CA ALA A 116 6.05 5.22 1.30
C ALA A 116 5.13 6.43 1.52
N LEU A 117 4.40 6.84 0.49
CA LEU A 117 3.46 7.97 0.56
C LEU A 117 2.08 7.54 1.05
N VAL A 118 1.55 6.43 0.54
CA VAL A 118 0.18 6.00 0.81
C VAL A 118 0.05 5.40 2.22
N GLY A 119 0.96 4.51 2.65
CA GLY A 119 0.87 3.82 3.92
C GLY A 119 0.70 4.75 5.13
N PRO A 120 1.69 5.61 5.43
CA PRO A 120 1.61 6.51 6.58
C PRO A 120 0.44 7.50 6.51
N SER A 121 0.15 8.00 5.29
CA SER A 121 -0.96 8.94 5.08
C SER A 121 -2.31 8.29 5.37
N PHE A 122 -2.43 7.02 5.05
CA PHE A 122 -3.60 6.22 5.21
C PHE A 122 -3.87 5.89 6.68
N ASP A 123 -2.85 5.39 7.39
CA ASP A 123 -2.92 5.10 8.81
C ASP A 123 -3.32 6.35 9.61
N ALA A 124 -2.72 7.47 9.25
CA ALA A 124 -3.03 8.74 9.86
C ALA A 124 -4.46 9.22 9.54
N PHE A 125 -4.95 9.03 8.31
CA PHE A 125 -6.33 9.35 7.93
C PHE A 125 -7.35 8.50 8.72
N ILE A 126 -7.10 7.20 8.87
CA ILE A 126 -7.92 6.32 9.70
C ILE A 126 -7.92 6.77 11.16
N ALA A 127 -6.74 7.10 11.70
CA ALA A 127 -6.62 7.55 13.07
C ALA A 127 -7.40 8.85 13.36
N GLU A 128 -7.45 9.77 12.40
CA GLU A 128 -8.21 11.04 12.52
C GLU A 128 -9.72 10.86 12.41
N HIS A 129 -10.17 9.92 11.59
CA HIS A 129 -11.60 9.73 11.30
C HIS A 129 -12.24 8.59 12.10
N SER A 130 -11.46 7.87 12.91
CA SER A 130 -11.97 6.85 13.84
C SER A 130 -12.09 7.40 15.25
N SER A 131 -13.24 7.19 15.92
CA SER A 131 -13.40 7.50 17.35
C SER A 131 -12.53 6.55 18.18
N GLU A 132 -12.04 7.01 19.34
CA GLU A 132 -11.20 6.21 20.24
C GLU A 132 -11.80 4.83 20.57
N SER A 133 -13.13 4.75 20.73
CA SER A 133 -13.82 3.49 21.05
C SER A 133 -13.88 2.49 19.86
N ASN A 134 -13.67 2.94 18.65
CA ASN A 134 -13.79 2.12 17.42
C ASN A 134 -12.46 1.81 16.74
N ARG A 135 -11.36 2.46 17.16
CA ARG A 135 -10.02 2.27 16.57
C ARG A 135 -9.60 0.79 16.53
N GLY A 136 -9.77 0.07 17.65
CA GLY A 136 -9.41 -1.34 17.71
C GLY A 136 -10.18 -2.24 16.73
N LYS A 137 -11.44 -1.90 16.42
CA LYS A 137 -12.25 -2.64 15.46
C LYS A 137 -11.87 -2.32 14.02
N VAL A 138 -11.53 -1.06 13.74
CA VAL A 138 -11.11 -0.61 12.40
C VAL A 138 -9.76 -1.21 12.04
N TYR A 139 -8.78 -1.18 12.96
CA TYR A 139 -7.47 -1.81 12.75
C TYR A 139 -7.51 -3.35 12.74
N GLY A 140 -8.52 -3.97 13.36
CA GLY A 140 -8.68 -5.43 13.32
C GLY A 140 -9.24 -5.97 11.99
N VAL A 141 -9.72 -5.08 11.10
CA VAL A 141 -10.30 -5.41 9.79
C VAL A 141 -9.43 -4.89 8.63
N SER A 142 -8.49 -3.98 8.89
CA SER A 142 -7.51 -3.48 7.90
C SER A 142 -6.29 -4.37 7.87
#